data_d0e70557899054a6dd6103adc5abb851
#
_entry.id   d0e70557899054a6dd6103adc5abb851
#
_cell.length_a   1.000
_cell.length_b   1.000
_cell.length_c   1.000
_cell.angle_alpha   90.00
_cell.angle_beta   90.00
_cell.angle_gamma   90.00
#
_symmetry.space_group_name_H-M   'P 1'
#
loop_
_entity.id
_entity.type
_entity.pdbx_description
1 polymer ?
#
loop_
_entity_poly.entity_id
_entity_poly.type
_entity_poly.pdbx_seq_one_letter_code
_entity_poly.pdbx_strand_id
1 'polypeptide(L)'
;VAEGLAMAFIEDPTNEVRRRLHELIREPLPVIDDQEMAEREDAAEAYAGEDEGHFVDFCEDCVATSVNAMLDIRKIQKECLDLYMEKEPPNYAKKEAWQSKVVIPKPHGAVQYAMAAIRKAFSVDFLSIENEADPTAAEIWEKLMMRQLDKRHANFPIAFTDATGVSFAVGQSLEMIPVWRPGRGLQYSLAEPWKIHRDPDALSRHPQSGMYWIHQEYLDAFVLKEGEKQGKYVNAQQAIDSCGEMPKGDLMLTKEEIARRKNQIWRRSKYRKAVMVSEFWGTILDKKGEMLLPSATYTTCGRKVIRLPKKSPYRTLRWPGMSFSPLPNFLRYDGRGLLEGIRTIWYFMCSLLCLHADNLNWVVNPPTEIDISSLVDPDDVDNYPGKQYLTRGTISGQQAIRTVERKNITNEVLANLQYADQNFQRGTFVTDAVQGLPGYRAEITAREAAQNLDQALSVFGLMGMNVEDGAIEAISAGAETVEINAGLDDLSEIFPNEVLMTMVDETSPTGIRLPKLTGAYHVSGVSAVMRDAEVIRAIRDTILPLAGTPLFAPYMKPYNIIKSLERRLNLKDEGIIVDEAAAQTVDAAQQVAQEEAIQIEREQKARELLTPLGQVPGQGGGA
;
A
#
# COMPACT_ATOMS: atom_id res chain seq x y z
N VAL A 1 -14.50 -32.38 39.01
CA VAL A 1 -13.24 -31.62 38.78
C VAL A 1 -13.35 -30.71 37.58
N ALA A 2 -14.11 -31.09 36.55
CA ALA A 2 -14.34 -30.22 35.36
C ALA A 2 -15.35 -29.09 35.61
N GLU A 3 -16.34 -29.29 36.50
CA GLU A 3 -17.29 -28.25 36.85
C GLU A 3 -16.73 -27.21 37.84
N GLY A 4 -15.73 -27.57 38.66
CA GLY A 4 -15.09 -26.63 39.59
C GLY A 4 -14.11 -25.67 38.94
N LEU A 5 -13.62 -25.96 37.74
CA LEU A 5 -12.71 -25.06 36.96
C LEU A 5 -13.48 -24.02 36.13
N ALA A 6 -14.74 -24.28 35.81
CA ALA A 6 -15.58 -23.32 35.09
C ALA A 6 -16.12 -22.17 35.95
N MET A 7 -16.25 -22.37 37.29
CA MET A 7 -16.72 -21.33 38.22
C MET A 7 -15.61 -20.37 38.70
N ALA A 8 -14.33 -20.75 38.58
CA ALA A 8 -13.22 -19.91 39.06
C ALA A 8 -12.81 -18.79 38.06
N PHE A 9 -13.44 -18.74 36.89
CA PHE A 9 -13.15 -17.70 35.88
C PHE A 9 -14.16 -16.51 35.88
N ILE A 10 -15.13 -16.51 36.77
CA ILE A 10 -16.24 -15.53 36.72
C ILE A 10 -16.07 -14.35 37.69
N GLU A 11 -15.11 -14.39 38.63
CA GLU A 11 -14.95 -13.34 39.62
C GLU A 11 -13.54 -12.77 39.76
N ASP A 12 -12.94 -12.38 38.64
CA ASP A 12 -11.76 -11.52 38.67
C ASP A 12 -12.20 -10.06 38.50
N PRO A 13 -12.14 -9.21 39.55
CA PRO A 13 -12.58 -7.81 39.47
C PRO A 13 -11.78 -7.00 38.44
N THR A 14 -10.60 -7.49 38.05
CA THR A 14 -9.82 -6.88 36.96
C THR A 14 -10.45 -7.09 35.57
N ASN A 15 -11.21 -8.17 35.38
CA ASN A 15 -11.94 -8.38 34.12
C ASN A 15 -13.17 -7.49 34.00
N GLU A 16 -13.86 -7.18 35.11
CA GLU A 16 -14.99 -6.25 35.09
C GLU A 16 -14.53 -4.82 34.85
N VAL A 17 -13.40 -4.41 35.42
CA VAL A 17 -12.79 -3.11 35.17
C VAL A 17 -12.33 -3.01 33.71
N ARG A 18 -11.72 -4.06 33.17
CA ARG A 18 -11.34 -4.11 31.74
C ARG A 18 -12.55 -4.09 30.82
N ARG A 19 -13.64 -4.78 31.16
CA ARG A 19 -14.88 -4.75 30.39
C ARG A 19 -15.53 -3.38 30.42
N ARG A 20 -15.62 -2.73 31.59
CA ARG A 20 -16.11 -1.35 31.72
C ARG A 20 -15.21 -0.34 31.02
N LEU A 21 -13.89 -0.50 31.10
CA LEU A 21 -12.95 0.32 30.31
C LEU A 21 -13.15 0.13 28.79
N HIS A 22 -13.37 -1.11 28.34
CA HIS A 22 -13.69 -1.42 26.95
C HIS A 22 -15.08 -0.89 26.52
N GLU A 23 -16.04 -0.87 27.41
CA GLU A 23 -17.37 -0.29 27.18
C GLU A 23 -17.27 1.25 27.13
N LEU A 24 -16.50 1.87 28.02
CA LEU A 24 -16.24 3.32 28.05
C LEU A 24 -15.44 3.79 26.83
N ILE A 25 -14.50 2.98 26.34
CA ILE A 25 -13.73 3.29 25.11
C ILE A 25 -14.61 3.07 23.85
N ARG A 26 -15.69 2.29 23.94
CA ARG A 26 -16.63 2.02 22.85
C ARG A 26 -17.88 2.90 22.86
N GLU A 27 -18.10 3.69 23.88
CA GLU A 27 -19.16 4.69 23.77
C GLU A 27 -18.78 5.68 22.69
N PRO A 28 -19.52 5.71 21.57
CA PRO A 28 -19.31 6.76 20.58
C PRO A 28 -19.46 8.09 21.31
N LEU A 29 -18.64 9.07 20.92
CA LEU A 29 -18.82 10.45 21.39
C LEU A 29 -20.32 10.77 21.35
N PRO A 30 -20.87 11.44 22.37
CA PRO A 30 -22.30 11.72 22.42
C PRO A 30 -22.73 12.32 21.09
N VAL A 31 -23.80 11.79 20.52
CA VAL A 31 -24.38 12.32 19.28
C VAL A 31 -24.85 13.73 19.60
N ILE A 32 -24.03 14.71 19.22
CA ILE A 32 -24.29 16.13 19.40
C ILE A 32 -25.20 16.55 18.26
N ASP A 33 -26.31 17.21 18.57
CA ASP A 33 -27.24 17.77 17.60
C ASP A 33 -26.53 18.83 16.73
N ASP A 34 -26.95 18.96 15.48
CA ASP A 34 -26.35 19.92 14.55
C ASP A 34 -26.44 21.37 15.06
N GLN A 35 -27.48 21.69 15.83
CA GLN A 35 -27.62 23.00 16.44
C GLN A 35 -26.59 23.23 17.57
N GLU A 36 -26.43 22.26 18.47
CA GLU A 36 -25.42 22.31 19.54
C GLU A 36 -24.01 22.34 18.93
N MET A 37 -23.79 21.64 17.81
CA MET A 37 -22.52 21.65 17.12
C MET A 37 -22.20 23.04 16.53
N ALA A 38 -23.19 23.73 15.96
CA ALA A 38 -23.04 25.11 15.45
C ALA A 38 -22.75 26.11 16.59
N GLU A 39 -23.45 25.99 17.72
CA GLU A 39 -23.20 26.83 18.90
C GLU A 39 -21.78 26.63 19.46
N ARG A 40 -21.28 25.39 19.45
CA ARG A 40 -19.91 25.07 19.87
C ARG A 40 -18.85 25.57 18.86
N GLU A 41 -19.15 25.53 17.56
CA GLU A 41 -18.28 26.10 16.52
C GLU A 41 -18.14 27.63 16.70
N ASP A 42 -19.26 28.34 16.89
CA ASP A 42 -19.25 29.79 17.16
C ASP A 42 -18.48 30.11 18.45
N ALA A 43 -18.68 29.31 19.50
CA ALA A 43 -17.95 29.47 20.76
C ALA A 43 -16.45 29.21 20.61
N ALA A 44 -16.06 28.21 19.82
CA ALA A 44 -14.65 27.91 19.56
C ALA A 44 -13.98 28.99 18.70
N GLU A 45 -14.71 29.55 17.72
CA GLU A 45 -14.22 30.67 16.90
C GLU A 45 -14.05 31.94 17.75
N ALA A 46 -14.99 32.25 18.62
CA ALA A 46 -14.90 33.36 19.56
C ALA A 46 -13.71 33.18 20.54
N TYR A 47 -13.56 31.98 21.09
CA TYR A 47 -12.44 31.65 21.99
C TYR A 47 -11.09 31.75 21.27
N ALA A 48 -10.99 31.36 20.00
CA ALA A 48 -9.80 31.54 19.21
C ALA A 48 -9.47 33.02 18.93
N GLY A 49 -10.48 33.88 18.87
CA GLY A 49 -10.31 35.33 18.81
C GLY A 49 -9.78 35.94 20.13
N GLU A 50 -10.15 35.40 21.28
CA GLU A 50 -9.74 35.85 22.61
C GLU A 50 -8.37 35.29 23.02
N ASP A 51 -8.11 34.03 22.78
CA ASP A 51 -6.89 33.31 23.21
C ASP A 51 -6.33 32.42 22.08
N GLU A 52 -5.87 33.05 21.04
CA GLU A 52 -5.22 32.38 19.90
C GLU A 52 -4.04 31.48 20.35
N GLY A 53 -3.32 31.92 21.40
CA GLY A 53 -2.15 31.19 21.94
C GLY A 53 -2.50 29.78 22.42
N HIS A 54 -3.68 29.59 22.99
CA HIS A 54 -4.11 28.27 23.45
C HIS A 54 -4.16 27.22 22.34
N PHE A 55 -4.71 27.55 21.16
CA PHE A 55 -4.80 26.63 20.03
C PHE A 55 -3.42 26.26 19.49
N VAL A 56 -2.48 27.21 19.49
CA VAL A 56 -1.10 26.94 19.08
C VAL A 56 -0.41 26.01 20.07
N ASP A 57 -0.48 26.34 21.36
CA ASP A 57 0.15 25.56 22.42
C ASP A 57 -0.46 24.16 22.51
N PHE A 58 -1.77 24.02 22.34
CA PHE A 58 -2.47 22.72 22.30
C PHE A 58 -2.01 21.86 21.12
N CYS A 59 -1.91 22.43 19.91
CA CYS A 59 -1.41 21.73 18.74
C CYS A 59 0.06 21.31 18.92
N GLU A 60 0.91 22.18 19.47
CA GLU A 60 2.32 21.88 19.73
C GLU A 60 2.49 20.77 20.79
N ASP A 61 1.65 20.76 21.84
CA ASP A 61 1.66 19.72 22.85
C ASP A 61 1.24 18.35 22.29
N CYS A 62 0.17 18.31 21.49
CA CYS A 62 -0.27 17.11 20.77
C CYS A 62 0.85 16.58 19.84
N VAL A 63 1.52 17.46 19.10
CA VAL A 63 2.66 17.10 18.25
C VAL A 63 3.80 16.54 19.10
N ALA A 64 4.16 17.20 20.20
CA ALA A 64 5.24 16.76 21.08
C ALA A 64 4.94 15.38 21.69
N THR A 65 3.72 15.15 22.14
CA THR A 65 3.26 13.85 22.66
C THR A 65 3.40 12.75 21.60
N SER A 66 2.91 12.98 20.39
CA SER A 66 3.04 12.04 19.27
C SER A 66 4.51 11.77 18.91
N VAL A 67 5.34 12.80 18.81
CA VAL A 67 6.76 12.69 18.49
C VAL A 67 7.49 11.86 19.54
N ASN A 68 7.25 12.10 20.84
CA ASN A 68 7.88 11.36 21.93
C ASN A 68 7.50 9.88 21.91
N ALA A 69 6.22 9.57 21.70
CA ALA A 69 5.73 8.19 21.61
C ALA A 69 6.32 7.44 20.40
N MET A 70 6.58 8.15 19.31
CA MET A 70 7.04 7.57 18.05
C MET A 70 8.55 7.59 17.86
N LEU A 71 9.32 8.13 18.82
CA LEU A 71 10.76 8.40 18.67
C LEU A 71 11.57 7.18 18.20
N ASP A 72 11.40 6.05 18.87
CA ASP A 72 12.16 4.83 18.55
C ASP A 72 11.66 4.18 17.24
N ILE A 73 10.38 4.27 16.98
CA ILE A 73 9.79 3.78 15.73
C ILE A 73 10.34 4.58 14.55
N ARG A 74 10.42 5.91 14.67
CA ARG A 74 10.98 6.79 13.62
C ARG A 74 12.45 6.49 13.33
N LYS A 75 13.25 6.14 14.36
CA LYS A 75 14.63 5.68 14.16
C LYS A 75 14.68 4.42 13.30
N ILE A 76 13.82 3.43 13.62
CA ILE A 76 13.72 2.18 12.86
C ILE A 76 13.27 2.45 11.41
N GLN A 77 12.24 3.27 11.22
CA GLN A 77 11.77 3.66 9.90
C GLN A 77 12.87 4.33 9.07
N LYS A 78 13.67 5.21 9.71
CA LYS A 78 14.82 5.87 9.09
C LYS A 78 15.88 4.88 8.64
N GLU A 79 16.22 3.90 9.47
CA GLU A 79 17.13 2.81 9.09
C GLU A 79 16.58 1.98 7.93
N CYS A 80 15.30 1.59 7.96
CA CYS A 80 14.67 0.86 6.87
C CYS A 80 14.71 1.64 5.54
N LEU A 81 14.51 2.95 5.60
CA LEU A 81 14.63 3.81 4.42
C LEU A 81 16.07 3.86 3.90
N ASP A 82 17.07 3.91 4.80
CA ASP A 82 18.49 3.85 4.43
C ASP A 82 18.84 2.51 3.75
N LEU A 83 18.27 1.39 4.22
CA LEU A 83 18.42 0.08 3.59
C LEU A 83 17.78 0.05 2.19
N TYR A 84 16.56 0.57 2.06
CA TYR A 84 15.86 0.67 0.78
C TYR A 84 16.64 1.52 -0.24
N MET A 85 17.26 2.60 0.22
CA MET A 85 18.08 3.48 -0.61
C MET A 85 19.51 2.97 -0.84
N GLU A 86 19.83 1.75 -0.42
CA GLU A 86 21.14 1.12 -0.58
C GLU A 86 22.29 1.95 0.04
N LYS A 87 22.01 2.66 1.13
CA LYS A 87 23.01 3.46 1.81
C LYS A 87 24.04 2.58 2.49
N GLU A 88 25.28 3.04 2.48
CA GLU A 88 26.38 2.34 3.18
C GLU A 88 26.04 2.10 4.65
N PRO A 89 26.31 0.87 5.18
CA PRO A 89 26.18 0.59 6.60
C PRO A 89 26.97 1.58 7.47
N PRO A 90 26.45 1.96 8.65
CA PRO A 90 27.09 2.99 9.49
C PRO A 90 28.54 2.66 9.90
N ASN A 91 28.87 1.37 9.99
CA ASN A 91 30.22 0.91 10.33
C ASN A 91 31.24 1.17 9.22
N TYR A 92 30.81 1.44 7.98
CA TYR A 92 31.71 1.73 6.85
C TYR A 92 32.39 3.10 6.98
N ALA A 93 31.83 4.01 7.73
CA ALA A 93 32.47 5.29 8.03
C ALA A 93 33.79 5.13 8.81
N LYS A 94 33.95 4.02 9.56
CA LYS A 94 35.15 3.71 10.36
C LYS A 94 36.17 2.86 9.59
N LYS A 95 35.86 2.44 8.37
CA LYS A 95 36.79 1.62 7.57
C LYS A 95 37.86 2.46 6.93
N GLU A 96 39.07 1.91 6.93
CA GLU A 96 40.23 2.51 6.27
C GLU A 96 40.10 2.44 4.75
N ALA A 97 40.90 3.23 4.02
CA ALA A 97 40.83 3.38 2.58
C ALA A 97 41.05 2.06 1.79
N TRP A 98 41.84 1.13 2.34
CA TRP A 98 42.14 -0.16 1.74
C TRP A 98 41.04 -1.21 1.95
N GLN A 99 40.16 -1.00 2.92
CA GLN A 99 39.08 -1.92 3.23
C GLN A 99 37.92 -1.80 2.23
N SER A 100 37.41 -2.93 1.83
CA SER A 100 36.29 -3.01 0.88
C SER A 100 34.98 -2.48 1.49
N LYS A 101 34.18 -1.80 0.65
CA LYS A 101 32.87 -1.25 1.01
C LYS A 101 31.84 -1.76 0.00
N VAL A 102 31.29 -2.95 0.27
CA VAL A 102 30.32 -3.62 -0.60
C VAL A 102 28.93 -3.47 -0.02
N VAL A 103 27.98 -3.03 -0.84
CA VAL A 103 26.56 -2.91 -0.50
C VAL A 103 25.75 -3.85 -1.37
N ILE A 104 24.85 -4.62 -0.78
CA ILE A 104 24.02 -5.60 -1.49
C ILE A 104 22.63 -4.97 -1.75
N PRO A 105 22.16 -4.87 -3.02
CA PRO A 105 20.89 -4.20 -3.36
C PRO A 105 19.64 -5.07 -3.13
N LYS A 106 19.68 -6.07 -2.24
CA LYS A 106 18.56 -6.97 -1.97
C LYS A 106 17.34 -6.31 -1.30
N PRO A 107 17.49 -5.37 -0.33
CA PRO A 107 16.34 -4.71 0.29
C PRO A 107 15.47 -3.97 -0.71
N HIS A 108 16.09 -3.25 -1.65
CA HIS A 108 15.39 -2.57 -2.73
C HIS A 108 14.58 -3.56 -3.58
N GLY A 109 15.22 -4.65 -4.01
CA GLY A 109 14.58 -5.70 -4.80
C GLY A 109 13.36 -6.32 -4.10
N ALA A 110 13.48 -6.64 -2.81
CA ALA A 110 12.38 -7.23 -2.04
C ALA A 110 11.14 -6.34 -2.00
N VAL A 111 11.31 -5.02 -1.78
CA VAL A 111 10.21 -4.05 -1.81
C VAL A 111 9.61 -3.93 -3.21
N GLN A 112 10.43 -3.90 -4.27
CA GLN A 112 9.95 -3.81 -5.65
C GLN A 112 9.12 -5.03 -6.06
N TYR A 113 9.49 -6.24 -5.63
CA TYR A 113 8.69 -7.45 -5.87
C TYR A 113 7.34 -7.38 -5.17
N ALA A 114 7.31 -6.95 -3.91
CA ALA A 114 6.07 -6.78 -3.17
C ALA A 114 5.16 -5.73 -3.84
N MET A 115 5.71 -4.59 -4.27
CA MET A 115 4.98 -3.56 -5.01
C MET A 115 4.41 -4.09 -6.34
N ALA A 116 5.20 -4.87 -7.09
CA ALA A 116 4.76 -5.42 -8.36
C ALA A 116 3.58 -6.39 -8.19
N ALA A 117 3.59 -7.20 -7.13
CA ALA A 117 2.48 -8.09 -6.79
C ALA A 117 1.18 -7.31 -6.50
N ILE A 118 1.26 -6.24 -5.70
CA ILE A 118 0.12 -5.39 -5.40
C ILE A 118 -0.39 -4.65 -6.64
N ARG A 119 0.51 -4.04 -7.42
CA ARG A 119 0.12 -3.28 -8.61
C ARG A 119 -0.61 -4.13 -9.64
N LYS A 120 -0.25 -5.41 -9.77
CA LYS A 120 -0.91 -6.34 -10.68
C LYS A 120 -2.37 -6.58 -10.28
N ALA A 121 -2.69 -6.47 -9.00
CA ALA A 121 -4.02 -6.68 -8.48
C ALA A 121 -4.99 -5.51 -8.76
N PHE A 122 -4.48 -4.28 -8.88
CA PHE A 122 -5.28 -3.12 -9.27
C PHE A 122 -5.35 -3.03 -10.80
N SER A 123 -6.19 -3.86 -11.39
CA SER A 123 -6.51 -3.84 -12.83
C SER A 123 -7.56 -2.76 -13.16
N VAL A 124 -8.01 -2.72 -14.39
CA VAL A 124 -9.20 -1.96 -14.80
C VAL A 124 -10.39 -2.53 -14.01
N ASP A 125 -11.34 -1.70 -13.60
CA ASP A 125 -12.54 -2.10 -12.82
C ASP A 125 -12.21 -2.71 -11.42
N PHE A 126 -11.29 -2.07 -10.72
CA PHE A 126 -10.90 -2.51 -9.37
C PHE A 126 -11.92 -2.15 -8.27
N LEU A 127 -12.89 -1.29 -8.54
CA LEU A 127 -13.89 -0.81 -7.58
C LEU A 127 -15.28 -1.36 -7.92
N SER A 128 -15.97 -1.91 -6.94
CA SER A 128 -17.40 -2.21 -6.98
C SER A 128 -18.07 -1.67 -5.74
N ILE A 129 -19.22 -1.03 -5.89
CA ILE A 129 -20.01 -0.51 -4.78
C ILE A 129 -21.32 -1.27 -4.73
N GLU A 130 -21.61 -1.90 -3.60
CA GLU A 130 -22.84 -2.67 -3.40
C GLU A 130 -23.71 -2.00 -2.33
N ASN A 131 -24.96 -1.75 -2.68
CA ASN A 131 -26.00 -1.29 -1.75
C ASN A 131 -27.30 -2.04 -2.05
N GLU A 132 -27.68 -2.95 -1.16
CA GLU A 132 -28.90 -3.74 -1.31
C GLU A 132 -30.17 -2.89 -1.22
N ALA A 133 -30.12 -1.77 -0.47
CA ALA A 133 -31.28 -0.90 -0.26
C ALA A 133 -31.53 0.02 -1.46
N ASP A 134 -30.47 0.50 -2.12
CA ASP A 134 -30.55 1.40 -3.27
C ASP A 134 -29.47 1.04 -4.33
N PRO A 135 -29.75 0.08 -5.19
CA PRO A 135 -28.82 -0.32 -6.25
C PRO A 135 -28.50 0.79 -7.25
N THR A 136 -29.45 1.71 -7.48
CA THR A 136 -29.27 2.83 -8.41
C THR A 136 -28.26 3.84 -7.87
N ALA A 137 -28.33 4.14 -6.56
CA ALA A 137 -27.35 5.00 -5.89
C ALA A 137 -25.95 4.38 -5.94
N ALA A 138 -25.84 3.06 -5.74
CA ALA A 138 -24.57 2.34 -5.83
C ALA A 138 -23.96 2.44 -7.23
N GLU A 139 -24.75 2.25 -8.29
CA GLU A 139 -24.30 2.35 -9.68
C GLU A 139 -23.83 3.78 -10.03
N ILE A 140 -24.55 4.80 -9.54
CA ILE A 140 -24.16 6.20 -9.71
C ILE A 140 -22.80 6.46 -9.06
N TRP A 141 -22.64 6.06 -7.80
CA TRP A 141 -21.39 6.24 -7.08
C TRP A 141 -20.22 5.45 -7.68
N GLU A 142 -20.46 4.22 -8.14
CA GLU A 142 -19.44 3.40 -8.79
C GLU A 142 -18.91 4.10 -10.05
N LYS A 143 -19.81 4.54 -10.94
CA LYS A 143 -19.41 5.27 -12.16
C LYS A 143 -18.70 6.57 -11.87
N LEU A 144 -19.21 7.35 -10.89
CA LEU A 144 -18.61 8.63 -10.49
C LEU A 144 -17.20 8.42 -9.92
N MET A 145 -17.06 7.49 -8.99
CA MET A 145 -15.77 7.23 -8.35
C MET A 145 -14.76 6.62 -9.32
N MET A 146 -15.15 5.67 -10.17
CA MET A 146 -14.27 5.12 -11.20
C MET A 146 -13.72 6.22 -12.12
N ARG A 147 -14.58 7.18 -12.50
CA ARG A 147 -14.14 8.34 -13.30
C ARG A 147 -13.16 9.22 -12.56
N GLN A 148 -13.43 9.51 -11.27
CA GLN A 148 -12.57 10.36 -10.44
C GLN A 148 -11.23 9.68 -10.09
N LEU A 149 -11.20 8.35 -9.95
CA LEU A 149 -10.00 7.58 -9.63
C LEU A 149 -9.13 7.28 -10.86
N ASP A 150 -9.61 7.56 -12.07
CA ASP A 150 -8.89 7.34 -13.33
C ASP A 150 -7.61 8.21 -13.44
N LYS A 151 -6.80 7.88 -14.43
CA LYS A 151 -5.51 8.52 -14.73
C LYS A 151 -5.58 10.02 -14.95
N ARG A 152 -6.72 10.53 -15.44
CA ARG A 152 -6.91 11.97 -15.71
C ARG A 152 -7.02 12.81 -14.43
N HIS A 153 -7.58 12.23 -13.39
CA HIS A 153 -7.89 12.91 -12.12
C HIS A 153 -6.93 12.45 -11.01
N ALA A 154 -7.35 11.51 -10.20
CA ALA A 154 -6.60 11.05 -9.05
C ALA A 154 -5.38 10.20 -9.40
N ASN A 155 -5.41 9.50 -10.54
CA ASN A 155 -4.42 8.47 -10.89
C ASN A 155 -4.17 7.50 -9.72
N PHE A 156 -5.28 7.03 -9.14
CA PHE A 156 -5.30 6.27 -7.90
C PHE A 156 -4.38 5.05 -7.91
N PRO A 157 -4.34 4.21 -8.97
CA PRO A 157 -3.48 3.03 -8.97
C PRO A 157 -2.00 3.35 -8.78
N ILE A 158 -1.50 4.48 -9.31
CA ILE A 158 -0.12 4.90 -9.13
C ILE A 158 0.10 5.47 -7.73
N ALA A 159 -0.75 6.43 -7.30
CA ALA A 159 -0.65 7.03 -5.98
C ALA A 159 -0.72 5.97 -4.86
N PHE A 160 -1.62 5.00 -5.01
CA PHE A 160 -1.77 3.90 -4.07
C PHE A 160 -0.56 2.94 -4.10
N THR A 161 -0.01 2.64 -5.28
CA THR A 161 1.20 1.83 -5.40
C THR A 161 2.39 2.50 -4.72
N ASP A 162 2.57 3.80 -4.90
CA ASP A 162 3.65 4.57 -4.25
C ASP A 162 3.48 4.59 -2.73
N ALA A 163 2.24 4.81 -2.24
CA ALA A 163 1.93 4.75 -0.82
C ALA A 163 2.22 3.37 -0.22
N THR A 164 1.83 2.32 -0.92
CA THR A 164 2.06 0.92 -0.52
C THR A 164 3.54 0.57 -0.52
N GLY A 165 4.31 1.04 -1.52
CA GLY A 165 5.75 0.79 -1.59
C GLY A 165 6.50 1.27 -0.37
N VAL A 166 6.18 2.46 0.11
CA VAL A 166 6.76 2.99 1.35
C VAL A 166 6.35 2.14 2.55
N SER A 167 5.11 1.64 2.59
CA SER A 167 4.64 0.80 3.69
C SER A 167 5.39 -0.53 3.79
N PHE A 168 5.75 -1.14 2.68
CA PHE A 168 6.59 -2.33 2.66
C PHE A 168 8.01 -2.05 3.17
N ALA A 169 8.55 -0.88 2.88
CA ALA A 169 9.88 -0.51 3.36
C ALA A 169 9.89 -0.20 4.86
N VAL A 170 8.99 0.67 5.34
CA VAL A 170 9.05 1.27 6.69
C VAL A 170 7.92 0.83 7.64
N GLY A 171 6.94 0.06 7.17
CA GLY A 171 5.83 -0.45 7.97
C GLY A 171 4.57 0.41 7.99
N GLN A 172 4.61 1.62 7.47
CA GLN A 172 3.48 2.53 7.37
C GLN A 172 3.45 3.15 5.97
N SER A 173 2.28 3.20 5.34
CA SER A 173 2.12 3.81 4.02
C SER A 173 2.35 5.32 4.07
N LEU A 174 2.57 5.92 2.91
CA LEU A 174 2.32 7.34 2.79
C LEU A 174 0.86 7.62 3.15
N GLU A 175 0.65 8.73 3.83
CA GLU A 175 -0.69 9.19 4.14
C GLU A 175 -1.36 9.68 2.87
N MET A 176 -2.48 9.08 2.51
CA MET A 176 -3.27 9.47 1.35
C MET A 176 -4.32 10.48 1.78
N ILE A 177 -4.15 11.73 1.39
CA ILE A 177 -5.03 12.84 1.72
C ILE A 177 -5.81 13.22 0.47
N PRO A 178 -7.13 12.98 0.40
CA PRO A 178 -7.95 13.39 -0.73
C PRO A 178 -8.06 14.92 -0.78
N VAL A 179 -7.83 15.49 -1.93
CA VAL A 179 -7.88 16.94 -2.18
C VAL A 179 -8.70 17.20 -3.43
N TRP A 180 -9.69 18.07 -3.34
CA TRP A 180 -10.44 18.53 -4.50
C TRP A 180 -9.74 19.70 -5.17
N ARG A 181 -9.55 19.63 -6.47
CA ARG A 181 -9.03 20.73 -7.26
C ARG A 181 -10.03 21.15 -8.32
N PRO A 182 -10.53 22.40 -8.29
CA PRO A 182 -11.46 22.90 -9.29
C PRO A 182 -10.93 22.68 -10.71
N GLY A 183 -11.74 22.12 -11.60
CA GLY A 183 -11.39 21.80 -12.98
C GLY A 183 -10.47 20.59 -13.16
N ARG A 184 -10.05 19.92 -12.07
CA ARG A 184 -9.25 18.68 -12.11
C ARG A 184 -9.88 17.52 -11.35
N GLY A 185 -10.89 17.79 -10.51
CA GLY A 185 -11.55 16.79 -9.69
C GLY A 185 -10.72 16.30 -8.51
N LEU A 186 -11.00 15.07 -8.06
CA LEU A 186 -10.32 14.42 -6.96
C LEU A 186 -8.85 14.17 -7.27
N GLN A 187 -7.98 14.43 -6.29
CA GLN A 187 -6.57 14.08 -6.31
C GLN A 187 -6.14 13.60 -4.92
N TYR A 188 -5.11 12.76 -4.84
CA TYR A 188 -4.52 12.36 -3.57
C TYR A 188 -3.18 13.05 -3.38
N SER A 189 -3.05 13.80 -2.28
CA SER A 189 -1.76 14.29 -1.80
C SER A 189 -1.14 13.19 -0.93
N LEU A 190 0.11 12.85 -1.20
CA LEU A 190 0.85 11.83 -0.47
C LEU A 190 1.77 12.51 0.55
N ALA A 191 1.50 12.32 1.84
CA ALA A 191 2.34 12.84 2.91
C ALA A 191 3.18 11.71 3.53
N GLU A 192 4.44 12.04 3.84
CA GLU A 192 5.34 11.07 4.47
C GLU A 192 4.91 10.78 5.93
N PRO A 193 5.04 9.54 6.41
CA PRO A 193 4.57 9.14 7.75
C PRO A 193 5.11 10.00 8.90
N TRP A 194 6.33 10.54 8.76
CA TRP A 194 6.96 11.39 9.79
C TRP A 194 6.43 12.83 9.82
N LYS A 195 5.59 13.23 8.87
CA LYS A 195 4.87 14.51 8.86
C LYS A 195 3.50 14.43 9.52
N ILE A 196 3.08 13.23 9.86
CA ILE A 196 1.78 12.97 10.46
C ILE A 196 1.98 12.65 11.93
N HIS A 197 1.27 13.39 12.76
CA HIS A 197 1.26 13.22 14.20
C HIS A 197 -0.13 12.79 14.65
N ARG A 198 -0.22 11.60 15.20
CA ARG A 198 -1.46 10.99 15.66
C ARG A 198 -1.43 10.79 17.15
N ASP A 199 -2.62 10.66 17.71
CA ASP A 199 -2.79 10.25 19.09
C ASP A 199 -2.12 8.88 19.32
N PRO A 200 -1.18 8.75 20.26
CA PRO A 200 -0.54 7.48 20.58
C PRO A 200 -1.50 6.40 21.05
N ASP A 201 -2.65 6.78 21.62
CA ASP A 201 -3.67 5.86 22.12
C ASP A 201 -4.60 5.35 21.00
N ALA A 202 -4.42 5.83 19.77
CA ALA A 202 -5.19 5.35 18.62
C ALA A 202 -4.90 3.86 18.33
N LEU A 203 -5.95 3.11 17.97
CA LEU A 203 -5.84 1.69 17.63
C LEU A 203 -5.24 1.52 16.23
N SER A 204 -4.33 0.55 16.07
CA SER A 204 -3.59 0.36 14.82
C SER A 204 -4.46 0.05 13.58
N ARG A 205 -5.58 -0.63 13.78
CA ARG A 205 -6.51 -0.97 12.69
C ARG A 205 -7.65 0.03 12.51
N HIS A 206 -7.76 0.99 13.41
CA HIS A 206 -8.81 2.02 13.37
C HIS A 206 -8.16 3.41 13.43
N PRO A 207 -7.60 3.87 12.32
CA PRO A 207 -6.88 5.16 12.28
C PRO A 207 -7.72 6.32 12.80
N GLN A 208 -9.04 6.26 12.67
CA GLN A 208 -9.99 7.27 13.13
C GLN A 208 -10.35 7.17 14.63
N SER A 209 -9.75 6.24 15.39
CA SER A 209 -10.09 6.01 16.81
C SER A 209 -9.38 6.93 17.80
N GLY A 210 -8.37 7.68 17.36
CA GLY A 210 -7.64 8.61 18.22
C GLY A 210 -8.39 9.93 18.43
N MET A 211 -7.88 10.73 19.36
CA MET A 211 -8.43 12.05 19.67
C MET A 211 -8.07 13.09 18.60
N TYR A 212 -6.89 12.97 17.98
CA TYR A 212 -6.39 13.94 17.01
C TYR A 212 -5.54 13.30 15.90
N TRP A 213 -5.50 14.01 14.79
CA TRP A 213 -4.62 13.80 13.65
C TRP A 213 -4.07 15.15 13.19
N ILE A 214 -2.76 15.30 13.08
CA ILE A 214 -2.11 16.54 12.72
C ILE A 214 -1.17 16.30 11.55
N HIS A 215 -1.35 17.08 10.48
CA HIS A 215 -0.46 17.10 9.34
C HIS A 215 0.45 18.31 9.38
N GLN A 216 1.75 18.09 9.49
CA GLN A 216 2.74 19.15 9.43
C GLN A 216 3.42 19.16 8.07
N GLU A 217 3.36 20.28 7.38
CA GLU A 217 4.03 20.45 6.10
C GLU A 217 4.72 21.80 5.97
N TYR A 218 5.83 21.81 5.22
CA TYR A 218 6.49 23.07 4.85
C TYR A 218 5.87 23.63 3.60
N LEU A 219 5.12 24.72 3.76
CA LEU A 219 4.56 25.49 2.65
C LEU A 219 5.44 26.71 2.32
N ASP A 220 5.47 27.09 1.06
CA ASP A 220 6.14 28.31 0.66
C ASP A 220 5.31 29.53 1.12
N ALA A 221 5.96 30.53 1.69
CA ALA A 221 5.31 31.73 2.22
C ALA A 221 4.41 32.46 1.21
N PHE A 222 4.74 32.38 -0.09
CA PHE A 222 3.90 32.98 -1.12
C PHE A 222 2.54 32.28 -1.26
N VAL A 223 2.47 30.96 -1.00
CA VAL A 223 1.21 30.20 -1.04
C VAL A 223 0.26 30.67 0.05
N LEU A 224 0.78 30.91 1.26
CA LEU A 224 -0.02 31.44 2.37
C LEU A 224 -0.54 32.86 2.07
N LYS A 225 0.32 33.74 1.52
CA LYS A 225 -0.08 35.09 1.14
C LYS A 225 -1.15 35.13 0.04
N GLU A 226 -1.02 34.21 -0.92
CA GLU A 226 -2.03 34.11 -1.99
C GLU A 226 -3.33 33.50 -1.46
N GLY A 227 -3.25 32.53 -0.56
CA GLY A 227 -4.40 31.96 0.14
C GLY A 227 -5.12 32.98 1.02
N GLU A 228 -4.41 33.94 1.65
CA GLU A 228 -5.00 35.04 2.40
C GLU A 228 -5.80 35.97 1.48
N LYS A 229 -5.27 36.32 0.31
CA LYS A 229 -6.00 37.11 -0.69
C LYS A 229 -7.26 36.41 -1.19
N GLN A 230 -7.25 35.09 -1.25
CA GLN A 230 -8.40 34.25 -1.64
C GLN A 230 -9.37 33.99 -0.48
N GLY A 231 -9.10 34.53 0.73
CA GLY A 231 -9.94 34.32 1.91
C GLY A 231 -9.84 32.90 2.52
N LYS A 232 -8.82 32.12 2.14
CA LYS A 232 -8.59 30.77 2.70
C LYS A 232 -7.87 30.80 4.03
N TYR A 233 -7.03 31.81 4.24
CA TYR A 233 -6.24 31.99 5.44
C TYR A 233 -6.43 33.40 6.00
N VAL A 234 -6.23 33.54 7.29
CA VAL A 234 -6.18 34.81 8.01
C VAL A 234 -4.79 35.03 8.59
N ASN A 235 -4.38 36.24 8.82
CA ASN A 235 -3.12 36.62 9.49
C ASN A 235 -1.84 35.99 8.87
N ALA A 236 -1.83 35.63 7.59
CA ALA A 236 -0.73 34.92 6.96
C ALA A 236 0.61 35.67 7.05
N GLN A 237 0.61 37.01 6.87
CA GLN A 237 1.86 37.76 6.98
C GLN A 237 2.42 37.74 8.41
N GLN A 238 1.58 37.91 9.44
CA GLN A 238 1.99 37.86 10.84
C GLN A 238 2.50 36.45 11.23
N ALA A 239 1.84 35.41 10.71
CA ALA A 239 2.26 34.04 10.88
C ALA A 239 3.66 33.79 10.28
N ILE A 240 3.89 34.24 9.05
CA ILE A 240 5.20 34.10 8.37
C ILE A 240 6.32 34.83 9.15
N ASP A 241 6.00 36.00 9.73
CA ASP A 241 6.96 36.78 10.50
C ASP A 241 7.24 36.18 11.87
N SER A 242 6.27 35.45 12.46
CA SER A 242 6.42 34.70 13.71
C SER A 242 7.18 33.37 13.55
N CYS A 243 7.25 32.82 12.33
CA CYS A 243 8.01 31.62 12.06
C CYS A 243 9.51 31.87 12.18
N GLY A 244 10.17 31.19 13.11
CA GLY A 244 11.62 31.15 13.21
C GLY A 244 12.29 30.49 12.01
N GLU A 245 13.63 30.34 12.07
CA GLU A 245 14.35 29.51 11.12
C GLU A 245 13.88 28.06 11.25
N MET A 246 13.84 27.34 10.09
CA MET A 246 13.49 25.92 10.07
C MET A 246 14.26 25.17 11.17
N PRO A 247 13.57 24.42 12.05
CA PRO A 247 14.27 23.59 13.00
C PRO A 247 15.15 22.61 12.24
N LYS A 248 16.43 22.65 12.49
CA LYS A 248 17.42 21.64 12.03
C LYS A 248 17.27 20.37 12.87
N GLY A 249 16.07 19.85 12.96
CA GLY A 249 15.73 18.83 13.92
C GLY A 249 15.60 17.44 13.32
N ASP A 250 16.00 16.48 14.07
CA ASP A 250 16.35 15.09 13.82
C ASP A 250 15.24 14.17 13.32
N LEU A 251 13.98 14.56 13.26
CA LEU A 251 12.88 13.64 13.06
C LEU A 251 12.10 13.85 11.76
N MET A 252 12.19 15.01 11.13
CA MET A 252 11.61 15.25 9.81
C MET A 252 12.65 14.99 8.72
N LEU A 253 12.41 14.00 7.88
CA LEU A 253 13.20 13.78 6.68
C LEU A 253 12.78 14.84 5.64
N THR A 254 13.48 15.96 5.62
CA THR A 254 13.27 16.96 4.57
C THR A 254 13.77 16.44 3.21
N LYS A 255 13.25 16.99 2.12
CA LYS A 255 13.76 16.67 0.77
C LYS A 255 15.28 16.89 0.66
N GLU A 256 15.82 17.88 1.39
CA GLU A 256 17.26 18.13 1.47
C GLU A 256 18.01 16.99 2.16
N GLU A 257 17.47 16.43 3.22
CA GLU A 257 18.07 15.32 3.94
C GLU A 257 18.04 14.04 3.13
N ILE A 258 16.92 13.78 2.44
CA ILE A 258 16.82 12.67 1.47
C ILE A 258 17.83 12.83 0.34
N ALA A 259 17.98 14.05 -0.21
CA ALA A 259 18.95 14.33 -1.25
C ALA A 259 20.41 14.14 -0.75
N ARG A 260 20.74 14.59 0.46
CA ARG A 260 22.04 14.36 1.08
C ARG A 260 22.35 12.88 1.24
N ARG A 261 21.37 12.06 1.60
CA ARG A 261 21.52 10.60 1.72
C ARG A 261 21.86 9.94 0.40
N LYS A 262 21.37 10.49 -0.70
CA LYS A 262 21.67 10.04 -2.09
C LYS A 262 22.90 10.72 -2.68
N ASN A 263 23.72 11.44 -1.89
CA ASN A 263 24.81 12.27 -2.38
C ASN A 263 24.40 13.30 -3.45
N GLN A 264 23.15 13.71 -3.45
CA GLN A 264 22.62 14.73 -4.32
C GLN A 264 22.70 16.10 -3.66
N ILE A 265 23.05 17.12 -4.44
CA ILE A 265 23.06 18.50 -3.95
C ILE A 265 21.66 19.08 -4.18
N TRP A 266 20.93 19.26 -3.08
CA TRP A 266 19.66 19.95 -3.10
C TRP A 266 19.81 21.32 -2.43
N ARG A 267 19.46 22.38 -3.18
CA ARG A 267 19.41 23.74 -2.63
C ARG A 267 18.06 24.34 -2.93
N ARG A 268 17.38 24.87 -1.90
CA ARG A 268 16.20 25.70 -2.13
C ARG A 268 16.62 27.03 -2.75
N SER A 269 15.76 27.56 -3.62
CA SER A 269 15.95 28.92 -4.12
C SER A 269 15.93 29.91 -2.95
N LYS A 270 16.84 30.89 -2.95
CA LYS A 270 16.88 31.97 -1.95
C LYS A 270 15.62 32.82 -1.91
N TYR A 271 14.79 32.77 -2.95
CA TYR A 271 13.53 33.49 -3.05
C TYR A 271 12.34 32.74 -2.44
N ARG A 272 12.52 31.47 -2.07
CA ARG A 272 11.47 30.62 -1.49
C ARG A 272 11.70 30.48 0.00
N LYS A 273 10.93 31.22 0.81
CA LYS A 273 10.87 31.03 2.26
C LYS A 273 9.83 29.95 2.55
N ALA A 274 10.25 28.84 3.12
CA ALA A 274 9.34 27.81 3.61
C ALA A 274 9.02 28.05 5.08
N VAL A 275 7.76 27.89 5.43
CA VAL A 275 7.25 27.99 6.79
C VAL A 275 6.52 26.70 7.14
N MET A 276 6.62 26.29 8.40
CA MET A 276 5.91 25.11 8.89
C MET A 276 4.46 25.47 9.15
N VAL A 277 3.57 24.66 8.61
CA VAL A 277 2.12 24.75 8.81
C VAL A 277 1.67 23.45 9.44
N SER A 278 0.87 23.52 10.51
CA SER A 278 0.27 22.38 11.18
C SER A 278 -1.25 22.45 10.99
N GLU A 279 -1.80 21.46 10.32
CA GLU A 279 -3.23 21.28 10.13
C GLU A 279 -3.74 20.26 11.16
N PHE A 280 -4.52 20.73 12.10
CA PHE A 280 -5.10 19.95 13.17
C PHE A 280 -6.49 19.45 12.78
N TRP A 281 -6.76 18.18 13.06
CA TRP A 281 -8.08 17.55 12.96
C TRP A 281 -8.32 16.72 14.21
N GLY A 282 -9.46 16.89 14.83
CA GLY A 282 -9.80 16.12 16.03
C GLY A 282 -10.60 16.92 17.05
N THR A 283 -10.64 16.43 18.28
CA THR A 283 -11.34 17.08 19.38
C THR A 283 -10.46 18.12 20.04
N ILE A 284 -10.97 19.33 20.17
CA ILE A 284 -10.28 20.45 20.83
C ILE A 284 -10.74 20.51 22.29
N LEU A 285 -9.79 20.64 23.21
CA LEU A 285 -10.04 20.83 24.64
C LEU A 285 -9.70 22.28 25.03
N ASP A 286 -10.39 22.77 26.04
CA ASP A 286 -10.06 24.05 26.68
C ASP A 286 -8.88 23.91 27.68
N LYS A 287 -8.46 25.00 28.32
CA LYS A 287 -7.38 24.98 29.33
C LYS A 287 -7.73 24.16 30.59
N LYS A 288 -8.98 23.79 30.78
CA LYS A 288 -9.42 22.97 31.92
C LYS A 288 -9.52 21.49 31.54
N GLY A 289 -9.34 21.14 30.25
CA GLY A 289 -9.51 19.79 29.75
C GLY A 289 -10.97 19.46 29.38
N GLU A 290 -11.87 20.46 29.32
CA GLU A 290 -13.23 20.26 28.87
C GLU A 290 -13.29 20.30 27.34
N MET A 291 -14.20 19.53 26.75
CA MET A 291 -14.38 19.47 25.30
C MET A 291 -15.00 20.76 24.76
N LEU A 292 -14.23 21.52 24.00
CA LEU A 292 -14.67 22.75 23.37
C LEU A 292 -15.41 22.46 22.05
N LEU A 293 -14.77 21.73 21.13
CA LEU A 293 -15.36 21.35 19.84
C LEU A 293 -14.89 19.96 19.43
N PRO A 294 -15.81 18.99 19.25
CA PRO A 294 -15.47 17.65 18.74
C PRO A 294 -15.28 17.69 17.23
N SER A 295 -14.41 16.81 16.73
CA SER A 295 -14.15 16.64 15.29
C SER A 295 -13.92 17.94 14.53
N ALA A 296 -13.13 18.83 15.12
CA ALA A 296 -12.81 20.14 14.59
C ALA A 296 -11.60 20.09 13.64
N THR A 297 -11.47 21.11 12.82
CA THR A 297 -10.26 21.39 12.03
C THR A 297 -9.86 22.84 12.18
N TYR A 298 -8.58 23.09 12.38
CA TYR A 298 -7.97 24.40 12.32
C TYR A 298 -6.51 24.29 11.86
N THR A 299 -5.90 25.44 11.52
CA THR A 299 -4.54 25.42 10.99
C THR A 299 -3.69 26.48 11.68
N THR A 300 -2.51 26.09 12.15
CA THR A 300 -1.54 26.99 12.77
C THR A 300 -0.29 27.15 11.90
N CYS A 301 0.33 28.31 12.00
CA CYS A 301 1.63 28.59 11.38
C CYS A 301 2.43 29.50 12.31
N GLY A 302 3.60 29.05 12.74
CA GLY A 302 4.35 29.72 13.79
C GLY A 302 3.51 29.86 15.05
N ARG A 303 3.35 31.10 15.55
CA ARG A 303 2.55 31.37 16.75
C ARG A 303 1.18 31.97 16.46
N LYS A 304 0.62 31.66 15.28
CA LYS A 304 -0.64 32.20 14.81
C LYS A 304 -1.56 31.11 14.28
N VAL A 305 -2.85 31.28 14.51
CA VAL A 305 -3.91 30.51 13.85
C VAL A 305 -4.19 31.17 12.51
N ILE A 306 -3.98 30.45 11.41
CA ILE A 306 -4.21 30.94 10.05
C ILE A 306 -5.51 30.44 9.44
N ARG A 307 -6.16 29.44 10.03
CA ARG A 307 -7.52 29.01 9.73
C ARG A 307 -8.22 28.79 11.07
N LEU A 308 -9.33 29.49 11.25
CA LEU A 308 -10.12 29.40 12.49
C LEU A 308 -10.70 28.00 12.69
N PRO A 309 -10.96 27.58 13.94
CA PRO A 309 -11.52 26.28 14.23
C PRO A 309 -12.94 26.16 13.65
N LYS A 310 -13.16 25.07 12.91
CA LYS A 310 -14.44 24.73 12.29
C LYS A 310 -14.73 23.25 12.46
N LYS A 311 -16.00 22.87 12.43
CA LYS A 311 -16.44 21.47 12.36
C LYS A 311 -15.83 20.79 11.12
N SER A 312 -15.49 19.50 11.23
CA SER A 312 -15.09 18.70 10.08
C SER A 312 -16.14 18.80 8.96
N PRO A 313 -15.75 19.09 7.71
CA PRO A 313 -16.69 19.15 6.60
C PRO A 313 -17.20 17.76 6.18
N TYR A 314 -16.55 16.69 6.62
CA TYR A 314 -16.92 15.32 6.29
C TYR A 314 -18.17 14.88 7.04
N ARG A 315 -19.09 14.25 6.35
CA ARG A 315 -20.36 13.75 6.92
C ARG A 315 -20.13 12.76 8.07
N THR A 316 -19.10 11.94 7.97
CA THR A 316 -18.70 10.98 9.01
C THR A 316 -17.83 11.59 10.10
N LEU A 317 -17.61 12.91 10.09
CA LEU A 317 -16.75 13.64 11.02
C LEU A 317 -15.30 13.11 11.08
N ARG A 318 -14.86 12.40 10.05
CA ARG A 318 -13.50 11.85 9.94
C ARG A 318 -12.48 12.93 9.63
N TRP A 319 -11.20 12.64 9.86
CA TRP A 319 -10.11 13.39 9.25
C TRP A 319 -9.75 12.86 7.87
N PRO A 320 -9.11 13.69 7.02
CA PRO A 320 -8.92 13.36 5.60
C PRO A 320 -7.86 12.29 5.35
N GLY A 321 -6.86 12.22 6.21
CA GLY A 321 -5.69 11.38 5.98
C GLY A 321 -5.95 9.91 6.30
N MET A 322 -5.46 9.04 5.42
CA MET A 322 -5.54 7.59 5.55
C MET A 322 -4.18 6.97 5.35
N SER A 323 -3.79 6.11 6.28
CA SER A 323 -2.62 5.25 6.13
C SER A 323 -2.95 3.82 6.55
N PHE A 324 -2.17 2.91 6.05
CA PHE A 324 -2.31 1.49 6.29
C PHE A 324 -0.95 0.80 6.40
N SER A 325 -0.95 -0.43 6.88
CA SER A 325 0.24 -1.26 6.96
C SER A 325 -0.04 -2.65 6.41
N PRO A 326 0.82 -3.20 5.55
CA PRO A 326 0.71 -4.58 5.09
C PRO A 326 0.84 -5.60 6.22
N LEU A 327 1.65 -5.28 7.24
CA LEU A 327 1.89 -6.08 8.43
C LEU A 327 1.53 -5.26 9.68
N PRO A 328 0.24 -5.16 10.05
CA PRO A 328 -0.18 -4.37 11.19
C PRO A 328 0.36 -4.95 12.50
N ASN A 329 0.68 -4.07 13.44
CA ASN A 329 1.02 -4.43 14.80
C ASN A 329 -0.26 -4.36 15.65
N PHE A 330 -0.51 -5.39 16.47
CA PHE A 330 -1.72 -5.44 17.30
C PHE A 330 -1.66 -4.50 18.52
N LEU A 331 -0.48 -4.04 18.90
CA LEU A 331 -0.25 -3.29 20.12
C LEU A 331 0.13 -1.82 19.89
N ARG A 332 0.38 -1.44 18.66
CA ARG A 332 0.72 -0.05 18.34
C ARG A 332 0.16 0.34 16.97
N TYR A 333 0.03 1.63 16.74
CA TYR A 333 -0.52 2.17 15.51
C TYR A 333 0.28 1.77 14.27
N ASP A 334 1.60 1.91 14.32
CA ASP A 334 2.44 1.58 13.18
C ASP A 334 2.61 0.08 13.01
N GLY A 335 2.50 -0.36 11.78
CA GLY A 335 2.81 -1.72 11.40
C GLY A 335 4.32 -1.96 11.29
N ARG A 336 4.65 -3.15 10.86
CA ARG A 336 6.02 -3.59 10.65
C ARG A 336 6.36 -3.62 9.16
N GLY A 337 7.49 -3.01 8.78
CA GLY A 337 8.01 -3.10 7.41
C GLY A 337 8.71 -4.43 7.15
N LEU A 338 8.76 -4.86 5.88
CA LEU A 338 9.53 -6.05 5.47
C LEU A 338 11.01 -5.90 5.83
N LEU A 339 11.53 -4.69 5.74
CA LEU A 339 12.95 -4.43 6.00
C LEU A 339 13.29 -4.38 7.48
N GLU A 340 12.34 -4.16 8.37
CA GLU A 340 12.57 -4.05 9.80
C GLU A 340 13.21 -5.32 10.39
N GLY A 341 12.65 -6.49 10.03
CA GLY A 341 13.12 -7.78 10.56
C GLY A 341 14.46 -8.25 10.02
N ILE A 342 14.87 -7.72 8.86
CA ILE A 342 16.07 -8.20 8.16
C ILE A 342 17.27 -7.26 8.27
N ARG A 343 17.14 -6.14 8.97
CA ARG A 343 18.21 -5.12 9.10
C ARG A 343 19.55 -5.71 9.52
N THR A 344 19.56 -6.46 10.61
CA THR A 344 20.76 -7.08 11.15
C THR A 344 21.35 -8.14 10.22
N ILE A 345 20.50 -8.91 9.56
CA ILE A 345 20.91 -9.93 8.58
C ILE A 345 21.58 -9.26 7.38
N TRP A 346 21.01 -8.17 6.88
CA TRP A 346 21.59 -7.44 5.75
C TRP A 346 22.95 -6.81 6.11
N TYR A 347 23.08 -6.20 7.28
CA TYR A 347 24.38 -5.68 7.75
C TYR A 347 25.42 -6.79 7.85
N PHE A 348 25.01 -7.97 8.34
CA PHE A 348 25.88 -9.14 8.42
C PHE A 348 26.33 -9.60 7.02
N MET A 349 25.41 -9.71 6.05
CA MET A 349 25.72 -10.08 4.67
C MET A 349 26.70 -9.08 4.01
N CYS A 350 26.46 -7.79 4.16
CA CYS A 350 27.37 -6.76 3.65
C CYS A 350 28.75 -6.86 4.30
N SER A 351 28.81 -7.12 5.60
CA SER A 351 30.09 -7.28 6.32
C SER A 351 30.85 -8.53 5.86
N LEU A 352 30.16 -9.65 5.65
CA LEU A 352 30.76 -10.88 5.12
C LEU A 352 31.38 -10.68 3.75
N LEU A 353 30.67 -9.99 2.83
CA LEU A 353 31.21 -9.71 1.51
C LEU A 353 32.42 -8.78 1.56
N CYS A 354 32.42 -7.80 2.45
CA CYS A 354 33.61 -6.95 2.64
C CYS A 354 34.80 -7.77 3.14
N LEU A 355 34.60 -8.62 4.16
CA LEU A 355 35.65 -9.49 4.68
C LEU A 355 36.16 -10.46 3.62
N HIS A 356 35.26 -10.97 2.78
CA HIS A 356 35.65 -11.84 1.66
C HIS A 356 36.50 -11.11 0.63
N ALA A 357 36.07 -9.91 0.21
CA ALA A 357 36.82 -9.10 -0.73
C ALA A 357 38.21 -8.73 -0.18
N ASP A 358 38.27 -8.34 1.10
CA ASP A 358 39.54 -8.05 1.75
C ASP A 358 40.43 -9.29 1.86
N ASN A 359 39.88 -10.47 2.20
CA ASN A 359 40.64 -11.72 2.22
C ASN A 359 41.16 -12.10 0.82
N LEU A 360 40.36 -11.94 -0.23
CA LEU A 360 40.81 -12.17 -1.59
C LEU A 360 41.98 -11.25 -1.97
N ASN A 361 41.92 -9.98 -1.62
CA ASN A 361 43.01 -9.05 -1.84
C ASN A 361 44.30 -9.50 -1.14
N TRP A 362 44.20 -10.00 0.11
CA TRP A 362 45.31 -10.55 0.86
C TRP A 362 45.87 -11.87 0.29
N VAL A 363 44.99 -12.70 -0.27
CA VAL A 363 45.39 -13.99 -0.90
C VAL A 363 46.06 -13.75 -2.27
N VAL A 364 45.53 -12.81 -3.05
CA VAL A 364 46.06 -12.48 -4.36
C VAL A 364 47.36 -11.66 -4.26
N ASN A 365 47.42 -10.72 -3.31
CA ASN A 365 48.59 -9.88 -3.06
C ASN A 365 49.07 -10.11 -1.63
N PRO A 366 49.69 -11.26 -1.31
CA PRO A 366 50.12 -11.57 0.04
C PRO A 366 51.27 -10.64 0.44
N PRO A 367 51.31 -10.21 1.72
CA PRO A 367 52.43 -9.45 2.23
C PRO A 367 53.68 -10.30 2.18
N THR A 368 54.77 -9.68 1.80
CA THR A 368 56.07 -10.31 1.72
C THR A 368 56.98 -9.79 2.83
N GLU A 369 57.66 -10.72 3.50
CA GLU A 369 58.77 -10.40 4.39
C GLU A 369 60.04 -10.41 3.56
N ILE A 370 60.77 -9.31 3.60
CA ILE A 370 62.01 -9.15 2.88
C ILE A 370 63.13 -8.94 3.86
N ASP A 371 64.11 -9.81 3.87
CA ASP A 371 65.35 -9.60 4.62
C ASP A 371 66.23 -8.61 3.86
N ILE A 372 66.19 -7.36 4.29
CA ILE A 372 66.91 -6.25 3.68
C ILE A 372 68.44 -6.52 3.66
N SER A 373 68.95 -7.24 4.67
CA SER A 373 70.39 -7.56 4.74
C SER A 373 70.85 -8.52 3.62
N SER A 374 69.92 -9.32 3.13
CA SER A 374 70.16 -10.28 2.07
C SER A 374 69.95 -9.72 0.67
N LEU A 375 69.44 -8.51 0.49
CA LEU A 375 69.29 -7.85 -0.80
C LEU A 375 70.62 -7.20 -1.24
N VAL A 376 70.83 -7.17 -2.55
CA VAL A 376 71.96 -6.44 -3.15
C VAL A 376 71.73 -4.93 -3.07
N ASP A 377 70.50 -4.50 -3.30
CA ASP A 377 70.02 -3.15 -3.11
C ASP A 377 68.96 -3.12 -2.01
N PRO A 378 69.24 -2.51 -0.84
CA PRO A 378 68.32 -2.43 0.27
C PRO A 378 67.06 -1.59 0.01
N ASP A 379 67.10 -0.69 -0.98
CA ASP A 379 66.00 0.20 -1.34
C ASP A 379 65.06 -0.45 -2.37
N ASP A 380 65.43 -1.61 -2.96
CA ASP A 380 64.64 -2.34 -3.97
C ASP A 380 63.62 -3.26 -3.29
N VAL A 381 62.64 -2.67 -2.56
CA VAL A 381 61.57 -3.37 -1.86
C VAL A 381 60.25 -3.43 -2.58
N ASP A 382 60.11 -2.81 -3.75
CA ASP A 382 58.91 -2.81 -4.53
C ASP A 382 58.53 -4.22 -4.99
N ASN A 383 57.25 -4.60 -4.84
CA ASN A 383 56.72 -5.90 -5.23
C ASN A 383 55.66 -5.75 -6.34
N TYR A 384 55.96 -6.27 -7.55
CA TYR A 384 55.05 -6.34 -8.69
C TYR A 384 55.23 -7.62 -9.50
N PRO A 385 54.24 -8.07 -10.25
CA PRO A 385 54.34 -9.31 -11.06
C PRO A 385 55.54 -9.29 -11.99
N GLY A 386 56.38 -10.34 -11.94
CA GLY A 386 57.57 -10.48 -12.79
C GLY A 386 58.83 -9.78 -12.25
N LYS A 387 58.76 -9.14 -11.06
CA LYS A 387 59.92 -8.56 -10.39
C LYS A 387 60.97 -9.62 -10.09
N GLN A 388 62.24 -9.33 -10.39
CA GLN A 388 63.39 -10.12 -10.01
C GLN A 388 64.21 -9.40 -8.95
N TYR A 389 64.38 -10.05 -7.82
CA TYR A 389 65.20 -9.53 -6.70
C TYR A 389 66.59 -10.13 -6.75
N LEU A 390 67.59 -9.29 -6.69
CA LEU A 390 69.00 -9.71 -6.62
C LEU A 390 69.38 -9.89 -5.15
N THR A 391 69.71 -11.13 -4.76
CA THR A 391 70.05 -11.45 -3.36
C THR A 391 71.54 -11.82 -3.24
N ARG A 392 72.16 -11.40 -2.17
CA ARG A 392 73.46 -11.87 -1.75
C ARG A 392 73.27 -13.23 -1.11
N GLY A 393 73.87 -14.28 -1.58
CA GLY A 393 73.64 -15.65 -1.09
C GLY A 393 73.49 -15.75 0.44
N THR A 394 72.42 -16.41 0.88
CA THR A 394 72.09 -16.60 2.29
C THR A 394 73.01 -17.65 2.92
N ILE A 395 73.67 -17.30 4.00
CA ILE A 395 74.64 -18.16 4.72
C ILE A 395 73.91 -19.28 5.49
N SER A 396 72.61 -19.15 5.76
CA SER A 396 71.85 -20.06 6.64
C SER A 396 70.73 -20.87 5.97
N GLY A 397 70.63 -20.85 4.63
CA GLY A 397 69.53 -21.55 3.95
C GLY A 397 68.10 -20.95 4.13
N GLN A 398 68.01 -19.78 4.77
CA GLN A 398 66.75 -19.04 4.89
C GLN A 398 66.49 -18.27 3.60
N GLN A 399 65.21 -18.25 3.17
CA GLN A 399 64.80 -17.48 2.00
C GLN A 399 64.87 -15.99 2.31
N ALA A 400 65.57 -15.22 1.46
CA ALA A 400 65.66 -13.75 1.58
C ALA A 400 64.32 -13.04 1.42
N ILE A 401 63.38 -13.67 0.74
CA ILE A 401 62.03 -13.17 0.49
C ILE A 401 61.05 -14.29 0.87
N ARG A 402 60.17 -14.01 1.82
CA ARG A 402 59.14 -14.95 2.27
C ARG A 402 57.76 -14.33 2.08
N THR A 403 56.91 -15.05 1.41
CA THR A 403 55.49 -14.68 1.31
C THR A 403 54.73 -15.14 2.54
N VAL A 404 54.01 -14.23 3.20
CA VAL A 404 53.13 -14.59 4.32
C VAL A 404 51.83 -15.11 3.77
N GLU A 405 51.72 -16.45 3.71
CA GLU A 405 50.49 -17.08 3.25
C GLU A 405 49.30 -16.78 4.17
N ARG A 406 48.18 -16.41 3.60
CA ARG A 406 46.90 -16.22 4.27
C ARG A 406 45.93 -17.33 3.84
N LYS A 407 45.15 -17.82 4.80
CA LYS A 407 44.14 -18.84 4.55
C LYS A 407 43.03 -18.25 3.67
N ASN A 408 42.70 -18.91 2.60
CA ASN A 408 41.53 -18.59 1.77
C ASN A 408 40.26 -19.09 2.50
N ILE A 409 39.35 -18.15 2.84
CA ILE A 409 38.10 -18.43 3.55
C ILE A 409 36.86 -18.39 2.62
N THR A 410 37.04 -18.44 1.32
CA THR A 410 35.96 -18.29 0.33
C THR A 410 34.81 -19.26 0.58
N ASN A 411 35.11 -20.55 0.81
CA ASN A 411 34.07 -21.56 0.99
C ASN A 411 33.25 -21.34 2.27
N GLU A 412 33.91 -20.99 3.36
CA GLU A 412 33.25 -20.70 4.63
C GLU A 412 32.36 -19.44 4.52
N VAL A 413 32.83 -18.41 3.81
CA VAL A 413 32.04 -17.20 3.60
C VAL A 413 30.84 -17.45 2.69
N LEU A 414 31.01 -18.21 1.59
CA LEU A 414 29.89 -18.56 0.70
C LEU A 414 28.80 -19.35 1.43
N ALA A 415 29.17 -20.33 2.26
CA ALA A 415 28.22 -21.10 3.06
C ALA A 415 27.44 -20.20 4.04
N ASN A 416 28.13 -19.30 4.74
CA ASN A 416 27.50 -18.35 5.65
C ASN A 416 26.62 -17.34 4.90
N LEU A 417 27.04 -16.89 3.72
CA LEU A 417 26.25 -15.99 2.88
C LEU A 417 24.97 -16.65 2.39
N GLN A 418 25.03 -17.92 1.97
CA GLN A 418 23.84 -18.69 1.58
C GLN A 418 22.87 -18.86 2.75
N TYR A 419 23.37 -19.17 3.95
CA TYR A 419 22.53 -19.25 5.15
C TYR A 419 21.89 -17.89 5.49
N ALA A 420 22.66 -16.83 5.43
CA ALA A 420 22.14 -15.47 5.67
C ALA A 420 21.11 -15.06 4.61
N ASP A 421 21.32 -15.46 3.36
CA ASP A 421 20.38 -15.22 2.26
C ASP A 421 19.04 -15.94 2.45
N GLN A 422 19.07 -17.20 2.86
CA GLN A 422 17.85 -17.94 3.19
C GLN A 422 17.07 -17.29 4.32
N ASN A 423 17.77 -16.77 5.35
CA ASN A 423 17.11 -16.04 6.45
C ASN A 423 16.58 -14.67 5.98
N PHE A 424 17.27 -13.99 5.08
CA PHE A 424 16.80 -12.77 4.46
C PHE A 424 15.50 -13.03 3.69
N GLN A 425 15.45 -14.05 2.84
CA GLN A 425 14.26 -14.43 2.08
C GLN A 425 13.10 -14.81 2.99
N ARG A 426 13.35 -15.58 4.07
CA ARG A 426 12.33 -15.92 5.06
C ARG A 426 11.81 -14.68 5.79
N GLY A 427 12.68 -13.75 6.12
CA GLY A 427 12.31 -12.52 6.84
C GLY A 427 11.55 -11.50 5.99
N THR A 428 11.78 -11.49 4.67
CA THR A 428 11.06 -10.63 3.72
C THR A 428 9.87 -11.31 3.08
N PHE A 429 9.68 -12.60 3.27
CA PHE A 429 8.70 -13.46 2.57
C PHE A 429 8.87 -13.50 1.04
N VAL A 430 9.88 -12.83 0.50
CA VAL A 430 10.21 -12.80 -0.92
C VAL A 430 11.22 -13.92 -1.21
N THR A 431 10.72 -15.12 -1.45
CA THR A 431 11.54 -16.31 -1.75
C THR A 431 11.85 -16.40 -3.24
N ASP A 432 12.88 -17.18 -3.61
CA ASP A 432 13.23 -17.44 -5.01
C ASP A 432 12.03 -17.98 -5.80
N ALA A 433 11.15 -18.78 -5.17
CA ALA A 433 9.93 -19.31 -5.78
C ALA A 433 8.95 -18.18 -6.17
N VAL A 434 8.79 -17.16 -5.32
CA VAL A 434 7.95 -15.98 -5.61
C VAL A 434 8.55 -15.14 -6.73
N GLN A 435 9.88 -15.09 -6.83
CA GLN A 435 10.61 -14.40 -7.89
C GLN A 435 10.63 -15.16 -9.23
N GLY A 436 10.11 -16.39 -9.26
CA GLY A 436 10.15 -17.25 -10.45
C GLY A 436 11.56 -17.80 -10.76
N LEU A 437 12.48 -17.71 -9.80
CA LEU A 437 13.81 -18.27 -9.93
C LEU A 437 13.80 -19.76 -9.59
N PRO A 438 14.55 -20.61 -10.32
CA PRO A 438 14.69 -22.00 -9.95
C PRO A 438 15.39 -22.09 -8.58
N GLY A 439 14.74 -22.73 -7.61
CA GLY A 439 15.32 -22.91 -6.29
C GLY A 439 16.65 -23.70 -6.36
N TYR A 440 17.50 -23.52 -5.36
CA TYR A 440 18.84 -24.15 -5.26
C TYR A 440 18.83 -25.71 -5.27
N ARG A 441 17.66 -26.34 -5.20
CA ARG A 441 17.52 -27.79 -5.31
C ARG A 441 17.10 -28.17 -6.72
N ALA A 442 17.98 -28.80 -7.44
CA ALA A 442 17.75 -29.28 -8.80
C ALA A 442 16.64 -30.37 -8.94
N GLU A 443 16.11 -30.87 -7.84
CA GLU A 443 15.16 -31.98 -7.78
C GLU A 443 13.86 -31.66 -7.01
N ILE A 444 13.32 -30.45 -7.16
CA ILE A 444 12.00 -30.14 -6.61
C ILE A 444 10.95 -30.68 -7.58
N THR A 445 10.06 -31.55 -7.08
CA THR A 445 8.94 -32.02 -7.89
C THR A 445 7.99 -30.86 -8.21
N ALA A 446 7.33 -30.89 -9.37
CA ALA A 446 6.36 -29.87 -9.78
C ALA A 446 5.28 -29.63 -8.71
N ARG A 447 4.93 -30.65 -7.92
CA ARG A 447 3.97 -30.57 -6.82
C ARG A 447 4.53 -29.84 -5.61
N GLU A 448 5.78 -30.06 -5.24
CA GLU A 448 6.44 -29.30 -4.16
C GLU A 448 6.66 -27.85 -4.55
N ALA A 449 7.03 -27.57 -5.80
CA ALA A 449 7.16 -26.22 -6.31
C ALA A 449 5.81 -25.46 -6.24
N ALA A 450 4.72 -26.11 -6.65
CA ALA A 450 3.37 -25.55 -6.55
C ALA A 450 2.97 -25.32 -5.08
N GLN A 451 3.26 -26.25 -4.19
CA GLN A 451 2.93 -26.14 -2.77
C GLN A 451 3.73 -25.05 -2.05
N ASN A 452 5.01 -24.90 -2.38
CA ASN A 452 5.86 -23.82 -1.87
C ASN A 452 5.40 -22.46 -2.38
N LEU A 453 4.96 -22.37 -3.63
CA LEU A 453 4.38 -21.17 -4.21
C LEU A 453 3.06 -20.81 -3.52
N ASP A 454 2.16 -21.76 -3.30
CA ASP A 454 0.89 -21.53 -2.60
C ASP A 454 1.11 -21.06 -1.15
N GLN A 455 2.08 -21.59 -0.43
CA GLN A 455 2.44 -21.14 0.92
C GLN A 455 3.01 -19.71 0.92
N ALA A 456 3.89 -19.40 -0.02
CA ALA A 456 4.44 -18.05 -0.15
C ALA A 456 3.34 -17.05 -0.52
N LEU A 457 2.45 -17.41 -1.44
CA LEU A 457 1.31 -16.58 -1.84
C LEU A 457 0.31 -16.37 -0.70
N SER A 458 0.18 -17.31 0.25
CA SER A 458 -0.74 -17.16 1.39
C SER A 458 -0.37 -15.99 2.31
N VAL A 459 0.94 -15.76 2.56
CA VAL A 459 1.41 -14.62 3.35
C VAL A 459 1.22 -13.31 2.59
N PHE A 460 1.53 -13.31 1.29
CA PHE A 460 1.22 -12.15 0.43
C PHE A 460 -0.28 -11.88 0.32
N GLY A 461 -1.11 -12.91 0.37
CA GLY A 461 -2.57 -12.78 0.42
C GLY A 461 -3.03 -12.01 1.65
N LEU A 462 -2.50 -12.35 2.84
CA LEU A 462 -2.82 -11.60 4.07
C LEU A 462 -2.36 -10.14 4.00
N MET A 463 -1.15 -9.89 3.49
CA MET A 463 -0.68 -8.52 3.26
C MET A 463 -1.57 -7.78 2.25
N GLY A 464 -2.00 -8.49 1.19
CA GLY A 464 -2.92 -7.97 0.18
C GLY A 464 -4.25 -7.55 0.80
N MET A 465 -4.85 -8.36 1.66
CA MET A 465 -6.10 -8.01 2.37
C MET A 465 -5.95 -6.73 3.21
N ASN A 466 -4.86 -6.61 3.98
CA ASN A 466 -4.62 -5.40 4.77
C ASN A 466 -4.41 -4.15 3.89
N VAL A 467 -3.82 -4.32 2.72
CA VAL A 467 -3.63 -3.25 1.73
C VAL A 467 -4.97 -2.87 1.07
N GLU A 468 -5.82 -3.86 0.78
CA GLU A 468 -7.18 -3.65 0.24
C GLU A 468 -8.07 -2.89 1.21
N ASP A 469 -8.03 -3.23 2.50
CA ASP A 469 -8.72 -2.46 3.55
C ASP A 469 -8.28 -0.98 3.53
N GLY A 470 -6.96 -0.74 3.36
CA GLY A 470 -6.43 0.61 3.20
C GLY A 470 -6.91 1.31 1.93
N ALA A 471 -7.06 0.60 0.82
CA ALA A 471 -7.61 1.15 -0.42
C ALA A 471 -9.08 1.54 -0.26
N ILE A 472 -9.89 0.67 0.38
CA ILE A 472 -11.31 0.94 0.66
C ILE A 472 -11.45 2.22 1.49
N GLU A 473 -10.65 2.37 2.54
CA GLU A 473 -10.65 3.57 3.37
C GLU A 473 -10.24 4.84 2.61
N ALA A 474 -9.21 4.75 1.77
CA ALA A 474 -8.77 5.87 0.94
C ALA A 474 -9.84 6.28 -0.09
N ILE A 475 -10.50 5.31 -0.73
CA ILE A 475 -11.58 5.56 -1.68
C ILE A 475 -12.80 6.14 -0.96
N SER A 476 -13.14 5.64 0.23
CA SER A 476 -14.23 6.17 1.05
C SER A 476 -14.00 7.64 1.42
N ALA A 477 -12.78 8.00 1.85
CA ALA A 477 -12.43 9.39 2.11
C ALA A 477 -12.50 10.27 0.84
N GLY A 478 -12.06 9.71 -0.29
CA GLY A 478 -12.19 10.34 -1.60
C GLY A 478 -13.64 10.60 -1.99
N ALA A 479 -14.52 9.62 -1.75
CA ALA A 479 -15.95 9.75 -2.06
C ALA A 479 -16.63 10.86 -1.26
N GLU A 480 -16.35 10.96 0.05
CA GLU A 480 -16.85 12.08 0.86
C GLU A 480 -16.29 13.44 0.39
N THR A 481 -15.03 13.46 -0.07
CA THR A 481 -14.46 14.68 -0.67
C THR A 481 -15.17 15.07 -1.98
N VAL A 482 -15.55 14.09 -2.79
CA VAL A 482 -16.36 14.30 -4.00
C VAL A 482 -17.76 14.77 -3.63
N GLU A 483 -18.41 14.16 -2.61
CA GLU A 483 -19.74 14.55 -2.11
C GLU A 483 -19.81 16.04 -1.74
N ILE A 484 -18.75 16.56 -1.11
CA ILE A 484 -18.69 17.94 -0.64
C ILE A 484 -18.44 18.95 -1.79
N ASN A 485 -17.65 18.56 -2.80
CA ASN A 485 -17.07 19.52 -3.73
C ASN A 485 -17.53 19.36 -5.19
N ALA A 486 -18.09 18.20 -5.58
CA ALA A 486 -18.49 17.97 -6.97
C ALA A 486 -19.63 18.91 -7.38
N GLY A 487 -19.49 19.53 -8.55
CA GLY A 487 -20.49 20.41 -9.14
C GLY A 487 -21.19 19.82 -10.35
N LEU A 488 -22.18 20.54 -10.89
CA LEU A 488 -22.96 20.11 -12.06
C LEU A 488 -22.06 19.83 -13.27
N ASP A 489 -21.07 20.68 -13.48
CA ASP A 489 -20.13 20.55 -14.60
C ASP A 489 -19.33 19.24 -14.54
N ASP A 490 -18.92 18.83 -13.33
CA ASP A 490 -18.15 17.59 -13.13
C ASP A 490 -18.98 16.35 -13.40
N LEU A 491 -20.30 16.40 -13.14
CA LEU A 491 -21.22 15.29 -13.35
C LEU A 491 -21.76 15.24 -14.79
N SER A 492 -21.84 16.37 -15.47
CA SER A 492 -22.38 16.47 -16.84
C SER A 492 -21.56 15.67 -17.87
N GLU A 493 -20.27 15.44 -17.58
CA GLU A 493 -19.41 14.59 -18.41
C GLU A 493 -19.68 13.08 -18.23
N ILE A 494 -20.35 12.68 -17.15
CA ILE A 494 -20.49 11.27 -16.73
C ILE A 494 -21.91 10.77 -16.93
N PHE A 495 -22.90 11.60 -16.63
CA PHE A 495 -24.30 11.19 -16.60
C PHE A 495 -25.14 11.91 -17.67
N PRO A 496 -26.15 11.23 -18.24
CA PRO A 496 -27.10 11.85 -19.13
C PRO A 496 -27.98 12.89 -18.39
N ASN A 497 -28.46 13.88 -19.12
CA ASN A 497 -29.24 14.99 -18.55
C ASN A 497 -30.46 14.55 -17.72
N GLU A 498 -31.07 13.42 -18.07
CA GLU A 498 -32.22 12.87 -17.33
C GLU A 498 -31.87 12.50 -15.89
N VAL A 499 -30.69 11.89 -15.69
CA VAL A 499 -30.17 11.52 -14.36
C VAL A 499 -29.71 12.78 -13.62
N LEU A 500 -29.07 13.71 -14.30
CA LEU A 500 -28.61 14.96 -13.69
C LEU A 500 -29.76 15.80 -13.13
N MET A 501 -30.88 15.87 -13.83
CA MET A 501 -32.07 16.60 -13.36
C MET A 501 -32.65 16.05 -12.05
N THR A 502 -32.44 14.78 -11.74
CA THR A 502 -32.87 14.21 -10.47
C THR A 502 -31.96 14.58 -9.29
N MET A 503 -30.74 15.05 -9.59
CA MET A 503 -29.72 15.40 -8.61
C MET A 503 -29.62 16.91 -8.33
N VAL A 504 -30.28 17.76 -9.15
CA VAL A 504 -30.25 19.21 -8.96
C VAL A 504 -30.94 19.60 -7.65
N ASP A 505 -30.22 20.30 -6.78
CA ASP A 505 -30.74 20.84 -5.53
C ASP A 505 -30.24 22.27 -5.36
N GLU A 506 -31.10 23.25 -5.56
CA GLU A 506 -30.78 24.66 -5.44
C GLU A 506 -30.40 25.09 -4.00
N THR A 507 -30.71 24.24 -3.01
CA THR A 507 -30.37 24.52 -1.60
C THR A 507 -28.94 24.10 -1.24
N SER A 508 -28.32 23.26 -2.08
CA SER A 508 -26.94 22.80 -1.90
C SER A 508 -25.92 23.88 -2.36
N PRO A 509 -24.82 24.08 -1.63
CA PRO A 509 -23.75 25.00 -2.06
C PRO A 509 -23.15 24.68 -3.43
N THR A 510 -23.20 23.42 -3.85
CA THR A 510 -22.71 22.94 -5.13
C THR A 510 -23.77 22.89 -6.22
N GLY A 511 -25.04 23.21 -5.89
CA GLY A 511 -26.20 23.10 -6.80
C GLY A 511 -26.66 21.67 -7.05
N ILE A 512 -26.10 20.70 -6.35
CA ILE A 512 -26.37 19.28 -6.55
C ILE A 512 -26.49 18.57 -5.20
N ARG A 513 -27.34 17.56 -5.17
CA ARG A 513 -27.42 16.60 -4.08
C ARG A 513 -27.19 15.20 -4.61
N LEU A 514 -26.03 14.65 -4.33
CA LEU A 514 -25.74 13.25 -4.62
C LEU A 514 -26.59 12.32 -3.74
N PRO A 515 -26.97 11.13 -4.20
CA PRO A 515 -27.62 10.15 -3.36
C PRO A 515 -26.73 9.79 -2.18
N LYS A 516 -27.35 9.49 -1.04
CA LYS A 516 -26.58 9.15 0.18
C LYS A 516 -25.68 7.96 -0.08
N LEU A 517 -24.40 8.14 0.27
CA LEU A 517 -23.39 7.10 0.18
C LEU A 517 -23.55 6.11 1.34
N THR A 518 -24.40 5.11 1.17
CA THR A 518 -24.73 4.09 2.20
C THR A 518 -24.40 2.68 1.74
N GLY A 519 -23.43 2.50 0.87
CA GLY A 519 -23.02 1.20 0.32
C GLY A 519 -21.76 0.64 0.94
N ALA A 520 -21.54 -0.65 0.74
CA ALA A 520 -20.26 -1.29 1.01
C ALA A 520 -19.33 -1.15 -0.20
N TYR A 521 -18.11 -0.70 0.04
CA TYR A 521 -17.08 -0.64 -0.98
C TYR A 521 -16.36 -1.98 -1.07
N HIS A 522 -16.28 -2.52 -2.27
CA HIS A 522 -15.46 -3.69 -2.56
C HIS A 522 -14.37 -3.30 -3.54
N VAL A 523 -13.14 -3.51 -3.15
CA VAL A 523 -11.98 -3.31 -4.03
C VAL A 523 -11.51 -4.67 -4.52
N SER A 524 -11.49 -4.85 -5.83
CA SER A 524 -10.94 -6.04 -6.47
C SER A 524 -9.42 -5.99 -6.44
N GLY A 525 -8.83 -6.42 -5.32
CA GLY A 525 -7.41 -6.43 -5.09
C GLY A 525 -6.79 -7.84 -5.18
N VAL A 526 -5.67 -8.04 -4.48
CA VAL A 526 -4.93 -9.33 -4.47
C VAL A 526 -5.78 -10.47 -3.93
N SER A 527 -6.58 -10.22 -2.88
CA SER A 527 -7.46 -11.22 -2.29
C SER A 527 -8.57 -11.64 -3.23
N ALA A 528 -9.13 -10.69 -4.00
CA ALA A 528 -10.14 -10.97 -5.00
C ALA A 528 -9.58 -11.84 -6.13
N VAL A 529 -8.40 -11.49 -6.66
CA VAL A 529 -7.73 -12.28 -7.71
C VAL A 529 -7.42 -13.71 -7.24
N MET A 530 -6.95 -13.87 -5.99
CA MET A 530 -6.68 -15.20 -5.42
C MET A 530 -7.98 -15.99 -5.22
N ARG A 531 -8.98 -15.38 -4.61
CA ARG A 531 -10.31 -15.99 -4.41
C ARG A 531 -10.96 -16.35 -5.74
N ASP A 532 -10.87 -15.46 -6.73
CA ASP A 532 -11.43 -15.71 -8.05
C ASP A 532 -10.71 -16.86 -8.76
N ALA A 533 -9.40 -16.96 -8.64
CA ALA A 533 -8.65 -18.11 -9.15
C ALA A 533 -9.07 -19.42 -8.46
N GLU A 534 -9.29 -19.43 -7.14
CA GLU A 534 -9.80 -20.59 -6.40
C GLU A 534 -11.22 -20.96 -6.81
N VAL A 535 -12.10 -19.96 -6.92
CA VAL A 535 -13.49 -20.19 -7.35
C VAL A 535 -13.55 -20.65 -8.80
N ILE A 536 -12.75 -20.08 -9.70
CA ILE A 536 -12.65 -20.54 -11.10
C ILE A 536 -12.17 -22.02 -11.14
N ARG A 537 -11.17 -22.38 -10.32
CA ARG A 537 -10.74 -23.78 -10.17
C ARG A 537 -11.86 -24.64 -9.62
N ALA A 538 -12.55 -24.24 -8.57
CA ALA A 538 -13.67 -24.96 -7.99
C ALA A 538 -14.83 -25.12 -8.99
N ILE A 539 -15.13 -24.09 -9.76
CA ILE A 539 -16.13 -24.19 -10.84
C ILE A 539 -15.68 -25.19 -11.89
N ARG A 540 -14.44 -25.13 -12.35
CA ARG A 540 -13.91 -26.01 -13.38
C ARG A 540 -13.80 -27.46 -12.89
N ASP A 541 -13.25 -27.67 -11.69
CA ASP A 541 -12.84 -28.99 -11.21
C ASP A 541 -13.97 -29.72 -10.45
N THR A 542 -14.97 -28.96 -9.93
CA THR A 542 -16.05 -29.52 -9.13
C THR A 542 -17.43 -29.25 -9.75
N ILE A 543 -17.75 -28.00 -10.07
CA ILE A 543 -19.12 -27.61 -10.49
C ILE A 543 -19.42 -28.07 -11.91
N LEU A 544 -18.51 -27.84 -12.87
CA LEU A 544 -18.71 -28.26 -14.27
C LEU A 544 -18.84 -29.78 -14.42
N PRO A 545 -18.03 -30.64 -13.79
CA PRO A 545 -18.23 -32.08 -13.82
C PRO A 545 -19.55 -32.52 -13.19
N LEU A 546 -19.99 -31.86 -12.09
CA LEU A 546 -21.28 -32.13 -11.44
C LEU A 546 -22.47 -31.71 -12.30
N ALA A 547 -22.35 -30.59 -13.03
CA ALA A 547 -23.39 -30.11 -13.96
C ALA A 547 -23.67 -31.10 -15.11
N GLY A 548 -22.65 -31.88 -15.49
CA GLY A 548 -22.79 -32.97 -16.49
C GLY A 548 -23.50 -34.23 -15.97
N THR A 549 -23.75 -34.36 -14.66
CA THR A 549 -24.42 -35.51 -14.07
C THR A 549 -25.93 -35.30 -13.98
N PRO A 550 -26.77 -36.27 -14.43
CA PRO A 550 -28.23 -36.12 -14.44
C PRO A 550 -28.86 -35.83 -13.07
N LEU A 551 -28.17 -36.25 -12.00
CA LEU A 551 -28.65 -36.11 -10.63
C LEU A 551 -28.61 -34.67 -10.12
N PHE A 552 -27.59 -33.89 -10.53
CA PHE A 552 -27.36 -32.51 -10.07
C PHE A 552 -27.78 -31.43 -11.07
N ALA A 553 -27.91 -31.78 -12.36
CA ALA A 553 -28.30 -30.86 -13.41
C ALA A 553 -29.57 -30.03 -13.09
N PRO A 554 -30.67 -30.60 -12.50
CA PRO A 554 -31.86 -29.84 -12.17
C PRO A 554 -31.69 -28.74 -11.11
N TYR A 555 -30.64 -28.83 -10.30
CA TYR A 555 -30.37 -27.89 -9.21
C TYR A 555 -29.41 -26.77 -9.60
N MET A 556 -28.84 -26.82 -10.82
CA MET A 556 -27.86 -25.86 -11.31
C MET A 556 -28.49 -24.90 -12.33
N LYS A 557 -28.17 -23.61 -12.20
CA LYS A 557 -28.51 -22.60 -13.20
C LYS A 557 -27.25 -22.29 -14.04
N PRO A 558 -27.12 -22.84 -15.25
CA PRO A 558 -25.92 -22.66 -16.09
C PRO A 558 -25.59 -21.20 -16.36
N TYR A 559 -26.63 -20.39 -16.58
CA TYR A 559 -26.48 -18.96 -16.82
C TYR A 559 -25.77 -18.24 -15.66
N ASN A 560 -26.17 -18.52 -14.41
CA ASN A 560 -25.55 -17.89 -13.23
C ASN A 560 -24.08 -18.31 -13.05
N ILE A 561 -23.73 -19.54 -13.44
CA ILE A 561 -22.34 -20.02 -13.40
C ILE A 561 -21.51 -19.25 -14.44
N ILE A 562 -22.01 -19.11 -15.66
CA ILE A 562 -21.34 -18.40 -16.76
C ILE A 562 -21.21 -16.91 -16.42
N LYS A 563 -22.24 -16.28 -15.89
CA LYS A 563 -22.20 -14.86 -15.46
C LYS A 563 -21.25 -14.63 -14.27
N SER A 564 -21.15 -15.60 -13.36
CA SER A 564 -20.14 -15.56 -12.29
C SER A 564 -18.71 -15.66 -12.83
N LEU A 565 -18.49 -16.50 -13.86
CA LEU A 565 -17.19 -16.60 -14.53
C LEU A 565 -16.86 -15.33 -15.33
N GLU A 566 -17.82 -14.76 -16.06
CA GLU A 566 -17.66 -13.51 -16.80
C GLU A 566 -17.19 -12.37 -15.88
N ARG A 567 -17.89 -12.19 -14.74
CA ARG A 567 -17.53 -11.17 -13.75
C ARG A 567 -16.11 -11.38 -13.20
N ARG A 568 -15.74 -12.63 -12.88
CA ARG A 568 -14.44 -12.97 -12.28
C ARG A 568 -13.28 -12.94 -13.26
N LEU A 569 -13.55 -13.18 -14.54
CA LEU A 569 -12.56 -13.09 -15.62
C LEU A 569 -12.48 -11.70 -16.23
N ASN A 570 -13.32 -10.76 -15.75
CA ASN A 570 -13.40 -9.38 -16.24
C ASN A 570 -13.67 -9.30 -17.76
N LEU A 571 -14.58 -10.14 -18.25
CA LEU A 571 -14.95 -10.22 -19.66
C LEU A 571 -16.25 -9.45 -19.98
N LYS A 572 -16.77 -8.68 -19.02
CA LYS A 572 -18.06 -7.97 -19.12
C LYS A 572 -18.09 -6.99 -20.31
N ASP A 573 -16.97 -6.34 -20.59
CA ASP A 573 -16.86 -5.35 -21.68
C ASP A 573 -16.70 -5.96 -23.07
N GLU A 574 -16.37 -7.25 -23.16
CA GLU A 574 -16.20 -7.94 -24.44
C GLU A 574 -17.53 -8.45 -25.02
N GLY A 575 -18.65 -8.35 -24.27
CA GLY A 575 -19.98 -8.72 -24.73
C GLY A 575 -20.10 -10.20 -25.17
N ILE A 576 -19.27 -11.08 -24.60
CA ILE A 576 -19.22 -12.50 -24.97
C ILE A 576 -20.47 -13.24 -24.48
N ILE A 577 -21.06 -12.79 -23.38
CA ILE A 577 -22.22 -13.42 -22.75
C ILE A 577 -23.44 -12.53 -22.95
N VAL A 578 -24.49 -13.12 -23.53
CA VAL A 578 -25.75 -12.47 -23.84
C VAL A 578 -26.62 -12.44 -22.57
N ASP A 579 -27.46 -11.42 -22.41
CA ASP A 579 -28.39 -11.32 -21.28
C ASP A 579 -29.38 -12.51 -21.25
N GLU A 580 -29.83 -12.87 -20.04
CA GLU A 580 -30.71 -14.03 -19.82
C GLU A 580 -31.97 -14.01 -20.69
N ALA A 581 -32.57 -12.83 -20.88
CA ALA A 581 -33.73 -12.67 -21.74
C ALA A 581 -33.43 -12.93 -23.23
N ALA A 582 -32.24 -12.47 -23.68
CA ALA A 582 -31.79 -12.72 -25.04
C ALA A 582 -31.33 -14.18 -25.24
N ALA A 583 -30.72 -14.79 -24.22
CA ALA A 583 -30.36 -16.21 -24.24
C ALA A 583 -31.59 -17.11 -24.31
N GLN A 584 -32.67 -16.80 -23.57
CA GLN A 584 -33.94 -17.54 -23.63
C GLN A 584 -34.61 -17.42 -25.02
N THR A 585 -34.48 -16.28 -25.70
CA THR A 585 -35.00 -16.13 -27.06
C THR A 585 -34.18 -16.93 -28.07
N VAL A 586 -32.87 -17.04 -27.90
CA VAL A 586 -32.00 -17.86 -28.75
C VAL A 586 -32.25 -19.34 -28.50
N ASP A 587 -32.42 -19.78 -27.25
CA ASP A 587 -32.77 -21.16 -26.92
C ASP A 587 -34.14 -21.55 -27.50
N ALA A 588 -35.15 -20.67 -27.40
CA ALA A 588 -36.45 -20.88 -27.99
C ALA A 588 -36.37 -20.98 -29.55
N ALA A 589 -35.58 -20.12 -30.18
CA ALA A 589 -35.36 -20.18 -31.62
C ALA A 589 -34.59 -21.46 -32.04
N GLN A 590 -33.63 -21.91 -31.25
CA GLN A 590 -32.92 -23.18 -31.51
C GLN A 590 -33.84 -24.41 -31.33
N GLN A 591 -34.71 -24.39 -30.32
CA GLN A 591 -35.68 -25.46 -30.11
C GLN A 591 -36.66 -25.56 -31.30
N VAL A 592 -37.19 -24.42 -31.77
CA VAL A 592 -38.04 -24.37 -32.94
C VAL A 592 -37.31 -24.89 -34.20
N ALA A 593 -36.04 -24.46 -34.39
CA ALA A 593 -35.23 -24.93 -35.52
C ALA A 593 -34.93 -26.44 -35.44
N GLN A 594 -34.72 -27.00 -34.23
CA GLN A 594 -34.55 -28.45 -34.02
C GLN A 594 -35.86 -29.23 -34.28
N GLU A 595 -36.99 -28.70 -33.84
CA GLU A 595 -38.31 -29.30 -34.12
C GLU A 595 -38.62 -29.31 -35.62
N GLU A 596 -38.33 -28.21 -36.32
CA GLU A 596 -38.45 -28.14 -37.78
C GLU A 596 -37.51 -29.12 -38.49
N ALA A 597 -36.25 -29.22 -38.03
CA ALA A 597 -35.31 -30.20 -38.60
C ALA A 597 -35.77 -31.66 -38.41
N ILE A 598 -36.29 -31.97 -37.22
CA ILE A 598 -36.87 -33.31 -36.92
C ILE A 598 -38.14 -33.56 -37.78
N GLN A 599 -38.96 -32.53 -37.99
CA GLN A 599 -40.13 -32.65 -38.88
C GLN A 599 -39.71 -32.90 -40.32
N ILE A 600 -38.74 -32.17 -40.85
CA ILE A 600 -38.19 -32.35 -42.20
C ILE A 600 -37.61 -33.76 -42.36
N GLU A 601 -36.87 -34.25 -41.35
CA GLU A 601 -36.33 -35.62 -41.37
C GLU A 601 -37.43 -36.69 -41.34
N ARG A 602 -38.51 -36.47 -40.57
CA ARG A 602 -39.69 -37.33 -40.55
C ARG A 602 -40.42 -37.32 -41.88
N GLU A 603 -40.59 -36.16 -42.51
CA GLU A 603 -41.21 -36.04 -43.84
C GLU A 603 -40.35 -36.68 -44.95
N GLN A 604 -39.03 -36.55 -44.87
CA GLN A 604 -38.12 -37.23 -45.79
C GLN A 604 -38.19 -38.76 -45.64
N LYS A 605 -38.16 -39.27 -44.42
CA LYS A 605 -38.35 -40.70 -44.14
C LYS A 605 -39.75 -41.21 -44.58
N ALA A 606 -40.80 -40.42 -44.42
CA ALA A 606 -42.11 -40.74 -44.88
C ALA A 606 -42.22 -40.75 -46.44
N ARG A 607 -41.49 -39.85 -47.11
CA ARG A 607 -41.39 -39.86 -48.60
C ARG A 607 -40.56 -41.03 -49.11
N GLU A 608 -39.50 -41.46 -48.42
CA GLU A 608 -38.73 -42.67 -48.76
C GLU A 608 -39.55 -43.94 -48.58
N LEU A 609 -40.41 -44.02 -47.55
CA LEU A 609 -41.35 -45.13 -47.36
C LEU A 609 -42.51 -45.18 -48.32
N LEU A 610 -42.85 -44.08 -48.98
CA LEU A 610 -43.93 -43.93 -49.98
C LEU A 610 -43.43 -44.08 -51.41
N THR A 611 -42.14 -44.27 -51.66
CA THR A 611 -41.63 -44.63 -52.99
C THR A 611 -41.99 -46.09 -53.28
N PRO A 612 -42.87 -46.39 -54.30
CA PRO A 612 -43.27 -47.73 -54.57
C PRO A 612 -42.11 -48.55 -55.12
N LEU A 613 -41.88 -49.71 -54.52
CA LEU A 613 -41.11 -50.81 -55.06
C LEU A 613 -41.62 -51.20 -56.40
N GLY A 614 -41.14 -50.63 -57.49
CA GLY A 614 -41.58 -50.98 -58.81
C GLY A 614 -40.69 -50.40 -59.88
N GLN A 615 -39.54 -50.98 -60.09
CA GLN A 615 -39.03 -51.26 -61.44
C GLN A 615 -37.77 -52.11 -61.35
N VAL A 616 -37.92 -53.38 -61.62
CA VAL A 616 -36.81 -54.31 -61.92
C VAL A 616 -36.28 -53.92 -63.31
N PRO A 617 -35.01 -53.63 -63.51
CA PRO A 617 -34.43 -53.50 -64.83
C PRO A 617 -34.35 -54.89 -65.49
N GLY A 618 -35.16 -55.08 -66.55
CA GLY A 618 -35.04 -56.24 -67.40
C GLY A 618 -33.70 -56.34 -68.09
N GLN A 619 -33.22 -57.57 -68.13
CA GLN A 619 -32.15 -58.03 -69.01
C GLN A 619 -32.55 -57.89 -70.46
N GLY A 620 -31.68 -57.34 -71.22
CA GLY A 620 -31.66 -57.49 -72.70
C GLY A 620 -30.28 -56.87 -73.10
N GLY A 621 -29.37 -57.62 -73.59
CA GLY A 621 -29.24 -58.63 -74.59
C GLY A 621 -28.86 -58.01 -75.93
N GLY A 622 -27.68 -58.17 -76.35
CA GLY A 622 -27.32 -58.34 -77.72
C GLY A 622 -26.70 -57.15 -78.52
N ALA A 623 -25.53 -57.44 -79.00
CA ALA A 623 -24.74 -57.03 -80.12
C ALA A 623 -23.62 -56.01 -79.83
#